data_102c141d8c0ea2a1df8ee8655068967c
#
_entry.id   102c141d8c0ea2a1df8ee8655068967c
#
_cell.length_a   1.000
_cell.length_b   1.000
_cell.length_c   1.000
_cell.angle_alpha   90.00
_cell.angle_beta   90.00
_cell.angle_gamma   90.00
#
_symmetry.space_group_name_H-M   'P 1'
#
loop_
_entity.id
_entity.type
_entity.pdbx_description
1 polymer ?
#
loop_
_entity_poly.entity_id
_entity_poly.type
_entity_poly.pdbx_seq_one_letter_code
_entity_poly.pdbx_strand_id
1 'polypeptide(L)'
;MSVVVVANPKGGVGKSTLSTQIAGYFASRQHAVMLGDADRQQSSKLWLSLRPASAWPITSWELDRDDIAKPPKGTTHVVLDTPAGLHGKRLKDVLKLAHKVVVPLQPSVFDIFATQDFLNELAQIAQAAKTQIGIVGMRVDERTRAAEQLRAFVESTGLPVLSYLRNTQNYIQLAARGLTVFDVAPERVVRDLGQWQPICEWLDN
;
A
#
# COMPACT_ATOMS: atom_id res chain seq x y z
N MET A 1 14.02 -0.66 -11.89
CA MET A 1 12.63 -0.21 -11.65
C MET A 1 12.08 -1.03 -10.49
N SER A 2 11.64 -0.40 -9.42
CA SER A 2 11.00 -1.05 -8.27
C SER A 2 9.49 -1.05 -8.46
N VAL A 3 8.84 -2.19 -8.23
CA VAL A 3 7.36 -2.33 -8.30
C VAL A 3 6.85 -2.75 -6.94
N VAL A 4 6.01 -1.91 -6.35
CA VAL A 4 5.34 -2.17 -5.07
C VAL A 4 3.85 -2.39 -5.33
N VAL A 5 3.34 -3.50 -4.88
CA VAL A 5 1.92 -3.85 -4.98
C VAL A 5 1.27 -3.74 -3.60
N VAL A 6 0.14 -3.06 -3.51
CA VAL A 6 -0.66 -3.02 -2.29
C VAL A 6 -1.87 -3.93 -2.47
N ALA A 7 -1.93 -5.02 -1.72
CA ALA A 7 -2.93 -6.06 -1.92
C ALA A 7 -3.56 -6.55 -0.61
N ASN A 8 -4.87 -6.70 -0.63
CA ASN A 8 -5.67 -7.40 0.38
C ASN A 8 -7.03 -7.75 -0.22
N PRO A 9 -7.58 -8.95 0.00
CA PRO A 9 -8.86 -9.36 -0.57
C PRO A 9 -10.05 -8.56 -0.03
N LYS A 10 -9.92 -7.93 1.12
CA LYS A 10 -11.00 -7.16 1.75
C LYS A 10 -11.11 -5.75 1.18
N GLY A 11 -12.36 -5.27 1.07
CA GLY A 11 -12.67 -3.86 0.83
C GLY A 11 -12.49 -3.01 2.09
N GLY A 12 -12.13 -1.73 1.92
CA GLY A 12 -12.11 -0.76 3.01
C GLY A 12 -10.89 -0.84 3.97
N VAL A 13 -9.97 -1.77 3.80
CA VAL A 13 -8.80 -1.96 4.67
C VAL A 13 -7.71 -0.88 4.53
N GLY A 14 -7.84 0.03 3.57
CA GLY A 14 -6.91 1.13 3.37
C GLY A 14 -5.89 0.92 2.25
N LYS A 15 -6.15 0.05 1.27
CA LYS A 15 -5.26 -0.18 0.11
C LYS A 15 -4.93 1.12 -0.62
N SER A 16 -5.93 1.84 -1.08
CA SER A 16 -5.71 3.10 -1.83
C SER A 16 -5.03 4.18 -0.98
N THR A 17 -5.34 4.25 0.32
CA THR A 17 -4.62 5.14 1.23
C THR A 17 -3.14 4.78 1.27
N LEU A 18 -2.81 3.51 1.43
CA LEU A 18 -1.44 3.05 1.51
C LEU A 18 -0.71 3.22 0.17
N SER A 19 -1.37 2.90 -0.95
CA SER A 19 -0.83 3.07 -2.30
C SER A 19 -0.46 4.52 -2.60
N THR A 20 -1.37 5.46 -2.30
CA THR A 20 -1.13 6.90 -2.51
C THR A 20 -0.01 7.43 -1.63
N GLN A 21 0.05 7.01 -0.36
CA GLN A 21 1.13 7.40 0.56
C GLN A 21 2.50 6.85 0.11
N ILE A 22 2.59 5.60 -0.31
CA ILE A 22 3.83 5.00 -0.85
C ILE A 22 4.29 5.74 -2.12
N ALA A 23 3.35 6.05 -3.03
CA ALA A 23 3.66 6.82 -4.22
C ALA A 23 4.16 8.23 -3.87
N GLY A 24 3.54 8.90 -2.89
CA GLY A 24 3.98 10.19 -2.35
C GLY A 24 5.36 10.13 -1.71
N TYR A 25 5.65 9.06 -0.97
CA TYR A 25 6.98 8.83 -0.41
C TYR A 25 8.06 8.79 -1.50
N PHE A 26 7.90 7.93 -2.49
CA PHE A 26 8.88 7.86 -3.58
C PHE A 26 9.00 9.16 -4.36
N ALA A 27 7.89 9.86 -4.60
CA ALA A 27 7.91 11.15 -5.27
C ALA A 27 8.66 12.21 -4.46
N SER A 28 8.50 12.25 -3.13
CA SER A 28 9.24 13.15 -2.23
C SER A 28 10.76 12.89 -2.24
N ARG A 29 11.17 11.68 -2.62
CA ARG A 29 12.57 11.27 -2.84
C ARG A 29 13.06 11.56 -4.26
N GLN A 30 12.26 12.30 -5.06
CA GLN A 30 12.56 12.70 -6.43
C GLN A 30 12.68 11.52 -7.42
N HIS A 31 12.04 10.40 -7.12
CA HIS A 31 11.93 9.29 -8.06
C HIS A 31 10.90 9.58 -9.15
N ALA A 32 11.09 9.01 -10.35
CA ALA A 32 10.08 9.00 -11.39
C ALA A 32 9.03 7.92 -11.07
N VAL A 33 7.89 8.36 -10.51
CA VAL A 33 6.86 7.48 -9.92
C VAL A 33 5.65 7.38 -10.81
N MET A 34 5.15 6.16 -10.98
CA MET A 34 3.83 5.89 -11.54
C MET A 34 2.92 5.22 -10.50
N LEU A 35 1.66 5.62 -10.48
CA LEU A 35 0.60 5.02 -9.68
C LEU A 35 -0.44 4.40 -10.60
N GLY A 36 -0.58 3.07 -10.52
CA GLY A 36 -1.60 2.31 -11.23
C GLY A 36 -2.76 1.96 -10.29
N ASP A 37 -3.98 2.02 -10.83
CA ASP A 37 -5.20 1.68 -10.11
C ASP A 37 -5.95 0.58 -10.87
N ALA A 38 -5.89 -0.64 -10.37
CA ALA A 38 -6.57 -1.81 -10.92
C ALA A 38 -7.97 -2.03 -10.33
N ASP A 39 -8.40 -1.20 -9.36
CA ASP A 39 -9.74 -1.27 -8.78
C ASP A 39 -10.77 -0.60 -9.69
N ARG A 40 -11.97 -1.18 -9.79
CA ARG A 40 -13.08 -0.59 -10.55
C ARG A 40 -13.54 0.76 -10.00
N GLN A 41 -13.37 1.00 -8.71
CA GLN A 41 -13.73 2.27 -8.07
C GLN A 41 -12.74 3.39 -8.38
N GLN A 42 -11.54 3.07 -8.87
CA GLN A 42 -10.50 4.01 -9.27
C GLN A 42 -10.20 5.11 -8.23
N SER A 43 -10.16 4.73 -6.96
CA SER A 43 -9.94 5.65 -5.84
C SER A 43 -8.56 6.33 -5.92
N SER A 44 -7.52 5.59 -6.26
CA SER A 44 -6.16 6.12 -6.41
C SER A 44 -6.03 7.00 -7.66
N LYS A 45 -6.74 6.67 -8.74
CA LYS A 45 -6.81 7.51 -9.95
C LYS A 45 -7.54 8.83 -9.68
N LEU A 46 -8.67 8.78 -8.95
CA LEU A 46 -9.38 9.99 -8.51
C LEU A 46 -8.48 10.86 -7.63
N TRP A 47 -7.81 10.26 -6.65
CA TRP A 47 -6.87 11.00 -5.79
C TRP A 47 -5.77 11.69 -6.61
N LEU A 48 -5.23 11.00 -7.62
CA LEU A 48 -4.20 11.56 -8.48
C LEU A 48 -4.71 12.77 -9.28
N SER A 49 -5.99 12.79 -9.69
CA SER A 49 -6.60 13.95 -10.36
C SER A 49 -6.77 15.19 -9.46
N LEU A 50 -6.79 14.98 -8.13
CA LEU A 50 -6.86 16.07 -7.15
C LEU A 50 -5.47 16.63 -6.79
N ARG A 51 -4.38 15.95 -7.23
CA ARG A 51 -3.02 16.30 -6.83
C ARG A 51 -2.61 17.65 -7.41
N PRO A 52 -2.23 18.62 -6.57
CA PRO A 52 -1.87 19.95 -7.04
C PRO A 52 -0.49 19.93 -7.75
N ALA A 53 -0.31 20.81 -8.72
CA ALA A 53 0.96 20.94 -9.45
C ALA A 53 2.16 21.35 -8.56
N SER A 54 1.90 21.87 -7.37
CA SER A 54 2.93 22.21 -6.37
C SER A 54 3.45 21.01 -5.59
N ALA A 55 2.76 19.86 -5.63
CA ALA A 55 3.23 18.64 -5.00
C ALA A 55 4.19 17.86 -5.92
N TRP A 56 4.99 16.97 -5.36
CA TRP A 56 5.91 16.13 -6.13
C TRP A 56 5.16 15.34 -7.20
N PRO A 57 5.64 15.31 -8.47
CA PRO A 57 4.90 14.72 -9.57
C PRO A 57 4.76 13.19 -9.43
N ILE A 58 3.56 12.70 -9.70
CA ILE A 58 3.24 11.27 -9.80
C ILE A 58 2.44 11.11 -11.10
N THR A 59 2.84 10.18 -11.95
CA THR A 59 2.16 9.94 -13.23
C THR A 59 1.16 8.79 -13.10
N SER A 60 0.02 8.89 -13.78
CA SER A 60 -0.93 7.78 -13.86
C SER A 60 -0.36 6.65 -14.71
N TRP A 61 -0.49 5.41 -14.22
CA TRP A 61 -0.23 4.24 -15.03
C TRP A 61 -1.56 3.66 -15.49
N GLU A 62 -1.85 3.82 -16.78
CA GLU A 62 -3.06 3.26 -17.38
C GLU A 62 -2.89 1.73 -17.50
N LEU A 63 -3.78 1.02 -16.83
CA LEU A 63 -3.81 -0.44 -16.83
C LEU A 63 -4.94 -0.89 -17.76
N ASP A 64 -4.63 -1.66 -18.78
CA ASP A 64 -5.63 -2.40 -19.52
C ASP A 64 -6.19 -3.54 -18.68
N ARG A 65 -7.48 -3.83 -18.83
CA ARG A 65 -8.17 -4.84 -18.02
C ARG A 65 -7.60 -6.25 -18.18
N ASP A 66 -6.98 -6.52 -19.31
CA ASP A 66 -6.49 -7.84 -19.69
C ASP A 66 -4.98 -7.93 -19.86
N ASP A 67 -4.27 -6.79 -19.85
CA ASP A 67 -2.81 -6.76 -19.95
C ASP A 67 -2.22 -5.67 -19.05
N ILE A 68 -1.29 -6.07 -18.18
CA ILE A 68 -0.54 -5.11 -17.36
C ILE A 68 0.62 -4.62 -18.20
N ALA A 69 0.39 -3.57 -18.97
CA ALA A 69 1.39 -2.96 -19.82
C ALA A 69 2.65 -2.59 -19.02
N LYS A 70 3.82 -2.80 -19.61
CA LYS A 70 5.08 -2.37 -18.98
C LYS A 70 5.09 -0.85 -18.84
N PRO A 71 5.50 -0.32 -17.67
CA PRO A 71 5.65 1.10 -17.49
C PRO A 71 6.58 1.74 -18.53
N PRO A 72 6.34 2.99 -18.96
CA PRO A 72 7.18 3.71 -19.91
C PRO A 72 8.66 3.76 -19.50
N LYS A 73 9.55 3.89 -20.49
CA LYS A 73 10.98 4.09 -20.24
C LYS A 73 11.21 5.33 -19.40
N GLY A 74 12.12 5.24 -18.42
CA GLY A 74 12.42 6.32 -17.48
C GLY A 74 11.70 6.23 -16.15
N THR A 75 10.64 5.40 -16.02
CA THR A 75 10.01 5.11 -14.74
C THR A 75 10.96 4.34 -13.83
N THR A 76 11.15 4.84 -12.61
CA THR A 76 12.03 4.18 -11.60
C THR A 76 11.23 3.41 -10.56
N HIS A 77 10.04 3.89 -10.20
CA HIS A 77 9.18 3.30 -9.18
C HIS A 77 7.73 3.22 -9.67
N VAL A 78 7.09 2.12 -9.38
CA VAL A 78 5.69 1.88 -9.69
C VAL A 78 4.98 1.43 -8.42
N VAL A 79 3.82 2.01 -8.14
CA VAL A 79 2.92 1.55 -7.07
C VAL A 79 1.62 1.10 -7.72
N LEU A 80 1.16 -0.10 -7.36
CA LEU A 80 -0.07 -0.67 -7.87
C LEU A 80 -1.10 -0.83 -6.75
N ASP A 81 -2.18 -0.08 -6.85
CA ASP A 81 -3.38 -0.26 -6.03
C ASP A 81 -4.24 -1.37 -6.62
N THR A 82 -4.57 -2.38 -5.83
CA THR A 82 -5.30 -3.55 -6.31
C THR A 82 -6.75 -3.60 -5.83
N PRO A 83 -7.65 -4.24 -6.60
CA PRO A 83 -9.04 -4.38 -6.20
C PRO A 83 -9.19 -5.28 -4.96
N ALA A 84 -10.34 -5.16 -4.31
CA ALA A 84 -10.79 -6.19 -3.39
C ALA A 84 -11.05 -7.50 -4.15
N GLY A 85 -10.88 -8.65 -3.47
CA GLY A 85 -11.09 -9.96 -4.07
C GLY A 85 -10.01 -10.40 -5.06
N LEU A 86 -8.82 -9.80 -5.02
CA LEU A 86 -7.69 -10.27 -5.82
C LEU A 86 -7.21 -11.65 -5.31
N HIS A 87 -7.34 -12.67 -6.15
CA HIS A 87 -6.93 -14.04 -5.83
C HIS A 87 -6.63 -14.86 -7.09
N GLY A 88 -6.10 -16.06 -6.91
CA GLY A 88 -5.88 -17.05 -7.98
C GLY A 88 -4.94 -16.54 -9.08
N LYS A 89 -5.34 -16.74 -10.35
CA LYS A 89 -4.52 -16.37 -11.50
C LYS A 89 -4.17 -14.89 -11.53
N ARG A 90 -5.13 -14.00 -11.23
CA ARG A 90 -4.89 -12.54 -11.23
C ARG A 90 -3.86 -12.13 -10.18
N LEU A 91 -3.93 -12.70 -8.99
CA LEU A 91 -2.93 -12.48 -7.96
C LEU A 91 -1.55 -12.92 -8.45
N LYS A 92 -1.44 -14.12 -9.04
CA LYS A 92 -0.17 -14.63 -9.59
C LYS A 92 0.41 -13.71 -10.67
N ASP A 93 -0.43 -13.19 -11.57
CA ASP A 93 0.04 -12.33 -12.66
C ASP A 93 0.53 -10.96 -12.15
N VAL A 94 -0.16 -10.39 -11.16
CA VAL A 94 0.28 -9.16 -10.48
C VAL A 94 1.60 -9.39 -9.73
N LEU A 95 1.73 -10.51 -9.02
CA LEU A 95 2.93 -10.81 -8.23
C LEU A 95 4.18 -11.10 -9.07
N LYS A 96 4.03 -11.57 -10.31
CA LYS A 96 5.16 -11.72 -11.24
C LYS A 96 5.87 -10.38 -11.54
N LEU A 97 5.18 -9.26 -11.39
CA LEU A 97 5.73 -7.93 -11.60
C LEU A 97 6.27 -7.31 -10.30
N ALA A 98 5.80 -7.80 -9.16
CA ALA A 98 6.06 -7.19 -7.86
C ALA A 98 7.45 -7.55 -7.34
N HIS A 99 8.20 -6.54 -6.92
CA HIS A 99 9.40 -6.72 -6.10
C HIS A 99 9.00 -6.77 -4.63
N LYS A 100 7.99 -5.99 -4.26
CA LYS A 100 7.45 -5.89 -2.90
C LYS A 100 5.94 -5.91 -2.90
N VAL A 101 5.36 -6.56 -1.89
CA VAL A 101 3.93 -6.54 -1.62
C VAL A 101 3.70 -5.99 -0.23
N VAL A 102 2.88 -4.96 -0.12
CA VAL A 102 2.43 -4.41 1.16
C VAL A 102 0.99 -4.81 1.40
N VAL A 103 0.74 -5.44 2.54
CA VAL A 103 -0.58 -5.94 2.92
C VAL A 103 -1.15 -5.10 4.06
N PRO A 104 -2.11 -4.21 3.80
CA PRO A 104 -2.81 -3.47 4.86
C PRO A 104 -3.76 -4.39 5.62
N LEU A 105 -3.74 -4.34 6.95
CA LEU A 105 -4.65 -5.06 7.84
C LEU A 105 -5.29 -4.09 8.84
N GLN A 106 -6.56 -4.30 9.16
CA GLN A 106 -7.23 -3.55 10.24
C GLN A 106 -7.45 -4.43 11.47
N PRO A 107 -7.54 -3.84 12.67
CA PRO A 107 -7.81 -4.56 13.91
C PRO A 107 -9.30 -4.96 13.97
N SER A 108 -9.67 -5.96 13.17
CA SER A 108 -11.01 -6.53 13.07
C SER A 108 -10.92 -8.05 12.98
N VAL A 109 -11.64 -8.76 13.83
CA VAL A 109 -11.65 -10.23 13.87
C VAL A 109 -12.05 -10.81 12.50
N PHE A 110 -13.06 -10.22 11.86
CA PHE A 110 -13.51 -10.70 10.54
C PHE A 110 -12.47 -10.46 9.43
N ASP A 111 -11.69 -9.38 9.53
CA ASP A 111 -10.64 -9.10 8.57
C ASP A 111 -9.45 -10.05 8.74
N ILE A 112 -9.12 -10.38 9.98
CA ILE A 112 -8.08 -11.34 10.33
C ILE A 112 -8.36 -12.70 9.69
N PHE A 113 -9.52 -13.29 9.94
CA PHE A 113 -9.88 -14.60 9.40
C PHE A 113 -9.93 -14.63 7.87
N ALA A 114 -10.53 -13.59 7.26
CA ALA A 114 -10.63 -13.53 5.79
C ALA A 114 -9.27 -13.31 5.10
N THR A 115 -8.27 -12.84 5.84
CA THR A 115 -6.94 -12.57 5.28
C THR A 115 -5.98 -13.75 5.44
N GLN A 116 -6.26 -14.70 6.34
CA GLN A 116 -5.37 -15.83 6.60
C GLN A 116 -5.09 -16.66 5.33
N ASP A 117 -6.13 -17.07 4.62
CA ASP A 117 -5.99 -17.87 3.40
C ASP A 117 -5.26 -17.09 2.31
N PHE A 118 -5.55 -15.78 2.20
CA PHE A 118 -4.85 -14.89 1.28
C PHE A 118 -3.36 -14.78 1.61
N LEU A 119 -2.99 -14.62 2.87
CA LEU A 119 -1.59 -14.55 3.28
C LEU A 119 -0.85 -15.86 3.00
N ASN A 120 -1.49 -16.99 3.21
CA ASN A 120 -0.93 -18.30 2.88
C ASN A 120 -0.70 -18.45 1.36
N GLU A 121 -1.68 -18.09 0.54
CA GLU A 121 -1.55 -18.09 -0.92
C GLU A 121 -0.45 -17.11 -1.37
N LEU A 122 -0.44 -15.90 -0.83
CA LEU A 122 0.54 -14.86 -1.12
C LEU A 122 1.95 -15.30 -0.78
N ALA A 123 2.17 -15.89 0.39
CA ALA A 123 3.48 -16.36 0.83
C ALA A 123 4.05 -17.44 -0.11
N GLN A 124 3.22 -18.39 -0.55
CA GLN A 124 3.64 -19.44 -1.49
C GLN A 124 4.05 -18.86 -2.84
N ILE A 125 3.27 -17.92 -3.40
CA ILE A 125 3.57 -17.30 -4.69
C ILE A 125 4.81 -16.40 -4.58
N ALA A 126 4.90 -15.61 -3.51
CA ALA A 126 6.00 -14.66 -3.29
C ALA A 126 7.35 -15.39 -3.12
N GLN A 127 7.37 -16.53 -2.44
CA GLN A 127 8.58 -17.36 -2.31
C GLN A 127 9.09 -17.80 -3.69
N ALA A 128 8.22 -18.23 -4.57
CA ALA A 128 8.59 -18.66 -5.93
C ALA A 128 9.06 -17.47 -6.79
N ALA A 129 8.48 -16.29 -6.61
CA ALA A 129 8.79 -15.07 -7.35
C ALA A 129 9.95 -14.26 -6.75
N LYS A 130 10.47 -14.62 -5.57
CA LYS A 130 11.43 -13.86 -4.77
C LYS A 130 10.91 -12.45 -4.40
N THR A 131 9.60 -12.31 -4.22
CA THR A 131 8.92 -11.08 -3.86
C THR A 131 8.93 -10.92 -2.34
N GLN A 132 9.26 -9.75 -1.84
CA GLN A 132 9.21 -9.45 -0.41
C GLN A 132 7.77 -9.09 0.00
N ILE A 133 7.32 -9.57 1.17
CA ILE A 133 6.01 -9.24 1.74
C ILE A 133 6.23 -8.46 3.03
N GLY A 134 5.45 -7.38 3.22
CA GLY A 134 5.41 -6.62 4.47
C GLY A 134 3.97 -6.30 4.87
N ILE A 135 3.67 -6.43 6.15
CA ILE A 135 2.34 -6.14 6.70
C ILE A 135 2.33 -4.75 7.32
N VAL A 136 1.26 -3.99 7.09
CA VAL A 136 1.00 -2.69 7.72
C VAL A 136 -0.36 -2.72 8.42
N GLY A 137 -0.35 -2.55 9.74
CA GLY A 137 -1.58 -2.34 10.50
C GLY A 137 -2.17 -0.96 10.19
N MET A 138 -3.45 -0.92 9.81
CA MET A 138 -4.16 0.31 9.45
C MET A 138 -5.18 0.70 10.50
N ARG A 139 -5.33 2.00 10.80
CA ARG A 139 -6.30 2.54 11.75
C ARG A 139 -6.21 1.90 13.15
N VAL A 140 -4.99 1.64 13.61
CA VAL A 140 -4.74 0.96 14.88
C VAL A 140 -4.84 1.96 16.03
N ASP A 141 -5.69 1.69 17.01
CA ASP A 141 -5.61 2.28 18.36
C ASP A 141 -4.94 1.25 19.26
N GLU A 142 -3.69 1.50 19.60
CA GLU A 142 -2.82 0.57 20.35
C GLU A 142 -3.34 0.19 21.73
N ARG A 143 -4.29 0.96 22.26
CA ARG A 143 -4.89 0.75 23.60
C ARG A 143 -6.04 -0.25 23.57
N THR A 144 -6.39 -0.80 22.43
CA THR A 144 -7.56 -1.66 22.27
C THR A 144 -7.19 -3.14 22.22
N ARG A 145 -8.09 -4.00 22.71
CA ARG A 145 -7.97 -5.46 22.57
C ARG A 145 -7.91 -5.90 21.09
N ALA A 146 -8.57 -5.17 20.21
CA ALA A 146 -8.53 -5.46 18.79
C ALA A 146 -7.11 -5.26 18.21
N ALA A 147 -6.36 -4.27 18.71
CA ALA A 147 -4.95 -4.09 18.33
C ALA A 147 -4.07 -5.23 18.86
N GLU A 148 -4.32 -5.72 20.07
CA GLU A 148 -3.60 -6.87 20.63
C GLU A 148 -3.88 -8.15 19.81
N GLN A 149 -5.14 -8.38 19.43
CA GLN A 149 -5.53 -9.50 18.58
C GLN A 149 -4.87 -9.44 17.20
N LEU A 150 -4.81 -8.23 16.59
CA LEU A 150 -4.10 -8.03 15.33
C LEU A 150 -2.61 -8.38 15.46
N ARG A 151 -1.95 -7.93 16.52
CA ARG A 151 -0.53 -8.24 16.76
C ARG A 151 -0.30 -9.74 16.88
N ALA A 152 -1.07 -10.41 17.74
CA ALA A 152 -0.96 -11.86 17.92
C ALA A 152 -1.20 -12.63 16.62
N PHE A 153 -2.17 -12.20 15.81
CA PHE A 153 -2.43 -12.79 14.50
C PHE A 153 -1.24 -12.62 13.56
N VAL A 154 -0.75 -11.40 13.42
CA VAL A 154 0.35 -11.13 12.48
C VAL A 154 1.63 -11.85 12.90
N GLU A 155 1.95 -11.90 14.18
CA GLU A 155 3.06 -12.69 14.73
C GLU A 155 2.93 -14.17 14.36
N SER A 156 1.72 -14.74 14.40
CA SER A 156 1.48 -16.12 14.03
C SER A 156 1.72 -16.43 12.54
N THR A 157 1.70 -15.43 11.67
CA THR A 157 1.94 -15.61 10.23
C THR A 157 3.43 -15.75 9.87
N GLY A 158 4.33 -15.31 10.74
CA GLY A 158 5.78 -15.26 10.49
C GLY A 158 6.20 -14.22 9.45
N LEU A 159 5.26 -13.41 8.94
CA LEU A 159 5.55 -12.34 7.97
C LEU A 159 5.99 -11.05 8.69
N PRO A 160 6.91 -10.26 8.10
CA PRO A 160 7.37 -9.03 8.73
C PRO A 160 6.26 -8.00 8.85
N VAL A 161 6.11 -7.44 10.05
CA VAL A 161 5.25 -6.29 10.32
C VAL A 161 6.10 -5.04 10.20
N LEU A 162 5.74 -4.18 9.26
CA LEU A 162 6.49 -2.95 9.00
C LEU A 162 6.13 -1.85 10.00
N SER A 163 4.84 -1.65 10.24
CA SER A 163 4.35 -0.64 11.17
C SER A 163 2.86 -0.79 11.48
N TYR A 164 2.42 -0.05 12.52
CA TYR A 164 1.01 0.13 12.86
C TYR A 164 0.65 1.61 12.72
N LEU A 165 -0.09 1.95 11.67
CA LEU A 165 -0.54 3.31 11.39
C LEU A 165 -1.80 3.62 12.20
N ARG A 166 -1.76 4.70 12.94
CA ARG A 166 -2.86 5.13 13.82
C ARG A 166 -4.11 5.55 13.05
N ASN A 167 -5.25 5.51 13.69
CA ASN A 167 -6.47 6.13 13.16
C ASN A 167 -6.37 7.66 13.34
N THR A 168 -6.23 8.40 12.24
CA THR A 168 -6.11 9.86 12.26
C THR A 168 -6.85 10.49 11.08
N GLN A 169 -7.35 11.71 11.30
CA GLN A 169 -7.99 12.51 10.26
C GLN A 169 -6.98 13.06 9.23
N ASN A 170 -5.67 13.05 9.54
CA ASN A 170 -4.65 13.56 8.63
C ASN A 170 -4.71 12.87 7.26
N TYR A 171 -4.82 11.54 7.22
CA TYR A 171 -4.92 10.80 5.95
C TYR A 171 -6.14 11.21 5.13
N ILE A 172 -7.31 11.43 5.79
CA ILE A 172 -8.55 11.82 5.12
C ILE A 172 -8.44 13.24 4.56
N GLN A 173 -7.97 14.18 5.38
CA GLN A 173 -7.84 15.59 5.00
C GLN A 173 -6.79 15.80 3.89
N LEU A 174 -5.68 15.07 3.95
CA LEU A 174 -4.65 15.13 2.93
C LEU A 174 -5.11 14.47 1.63
N ALA A 175 -5.76 13.31 1.71
CA ALA A 175 -6.30 12.62 0.54
C ALA A 175 -7.32 13.46 -0.22
N ALA A 176 -8.21 14.17 0.49
CA ALA A 176 -9.20 15.07 -0.13
C ALA A 176 -8.55 16.23 -0.94
N ARG A 177 -7.26 16.45 -0.77
CA ARG A 177 -6.47 17.49 -1.46
C ARG A 177 -5.42 16.91 -2.41
N GLY A 178 -5.45 15.62 -2.68
CA GLY A 178 -4.43 14.93 -3.49
C GLY A 178 -3.04 14.92 -2.86
N LEU A 179 -2.94 15.07 -1.53
CA LEU A 179 -1.69 15.15 -0.78
C LEU A 179 -1.45 13.92 0.07
N THR A 180 -0.19 13.73 0.46
CA THR A 180 0.30 12.72 1.40
C THR A 180 0.94 13.37 2.63
N VAL A 181 1.30 12.57 3.62
CA VAL A 181 2.08 13.05 4.77
C VAL A 181 3.48 13.54 4.38
N PHE A 182 3.96 13.18 3.20
CA PHE A 182 5.26 13.58 2.65
C PHE A 182 5.22 14.89 1.86
N ASP A 183 4.03 15.45 1.62
CA ASP A 183 3.83 16.70 0.87
C ASP A 183 3.61 17.91 1.78
N VAL A 184 3.61 17.73 3.11
CA VAL A 184 3.35 18.80 4.08
C VAL A 184 4.51 18.99 5.04
N ALA A 185 4.56 20.13 5.71
CA ALA A 185 5.58 20.43 6.70
C ALA A 185 5.61 19.33 7.80
N PRO A 186 6.79 18.75 8.10
CA PRO A 186 6.92 17.61 9.01
C PRO A 186 6.32 17.84 10.39
N GLU A 187 6.35 19.06 10.90
CA GLU A 187 5.83 19.43 12.22
C GLU A 187 4.33 19.19 12.35
N ARG A 188 3.59 19.19 11.24
CA ARG A 188 2.15 18.94 11.20
C ARG A 188 1.79 17.47 11.33
N VAL A 189 2.71 16.59 10.98
CA VAL A 189 2.50 15.13 10.85
C VAL A 189 3.60 14.29 11.50
N VAL A 190 4.30 14.83 12.50
CA VAL A 190 5.46 14.20 13.19
C VAL A 190 5.17 12.75 13.59
N ARG A 191 4.00 12.50 14.24
CA ARG A 191 3.65 11.15 14.68
C ARG A 191 3.39 10.21 13.50
N ASP A 192 2.80 10.73 12.43
CA ASP A 192 2.51 9.92 11.25
C ASP A 192 3.81 9.58 10.53
N LEU A 193 4.73 10.53 10.36
CA LEU A 193 6.05 10.27 9.80
C LEU A 193 6.87 9.28 10.63
N GLY A 194 6.81 9.36 11.96
CA GLY A 194 7.46 8.38 12.82
C GLY A 194 6.94 6.95 12.61
N GLN A 195 5.63 6.79 12.38
CA GLN A 195 5.05 5.49 12.05
C GLN A 195 5.36 5.04 10.61
N TRP A 196 5.62 5.97 9.70
CA TRP A 196 6.02 5.67 8.32
C TRP A 196 7.50 5.30 8.20
N GLN A 197 8.35 5.70 9.13
CA GLN A 197 9.80 5.48 9.04
C GLN A 197 10.17 4.01 8.77
N PRO A 198 9.67 2.99 9.52
CA PRO A 198 10.02 1.59 9.27
C PRO A 198 9.52 1.09 7.90
N ILE A 199 8.38 1.63 7.42
CA ILE A 199 7.85 1.31 6.09
C ILE A 199 8.79 1.86 5.02
N CYS A 200 9.23 3.11 5.16
CA CYS A 200 10.15 3.77 4.24
C CYS A 200 11.49 3.03 4.16
N GLU A 201 12.06 2.68 5.31
CA GLU A 201 13.30 1.91 5.39
C GLU A 201 13.19 0.55 4.69
N TRP A 202 12.05 -0.13 4.86
CA TRP A 202 11.81 -1.38 4.18
C TRP A 202 11.58 -1.20 2.67
N LEU A 203 10.96 -0.12 2.24
CA LEU A 203 10.73 0.19 0.82
C LEU A 203 12.05 0.49 0.08
N ASP A 204 13.03 1.10 0.75
CA ASP A 204 14.32 1.48 0.18
C ASP A 204 15.31 0.29 0.08
N ASN A 205 15.16 -0.76 0.90
CA ASN A 205 15.99 -1.97 0.87
C ASN A 205 15.53 -2.97 -0.19
#